data_55e0644baadbf1b3022ae72e598cefc1
#
_entry.id   55e0644baadbf1b3022ae72e598cefc1
#
_cell.length_a   1.000
_cell.length_b   1.000
_cell.length_c   1.000
_cell.angle_alpha   90.00
_cell.angle_beta   90.00
_cell.angle_gamma   90.00
#
_symmetry.space_group_name_H-M   'P 1'
#
loop_
_entity.id
_entity.type
_entity.pdbx_description
1 polymer ?
#
loop_
_entity_poly.entity_id
_entity_poly.type
_entity_poly.pdbx_seq_one_letter_code
_entity_poly.pdbx_strand_id
1 'polypeptide(L)'
;MSETSTRETVVAAARELFARRGYTATTIKDIAAAAGCSPALVMKLTGSKAELFAAADPSAAGLEEPPPAEEPIGMQLVRRIVDRRDNDEPEPWAMAPLLIHESADPAPARTATRNRYLDAIAHRIDDTTEHRVRAQLVILELLGLAAGLRHLGLLGPETIDPETLITRYGAAVQAIIDNQPR
;
A
#
# COMPACT_ATOMS: atom_id res chain seq x y z
N MET A 1 21.11 17.71 -13.38
CA MET A 1 19.74 17.27 -12.97
C MET A 1 18.93 18.51 -12.71
N SER A 2 17.71 18.59 -13.25
CA SER A 2 16.81 19.73 -12.98
C SER A 2 16.25 19.66 -11.55
N GLU A 3 15.82 20.78 -10.97
CA GLU A 3 15.18 20.79 -9.62
C GLU A 3 13.95 19.89 -9.56
N THR A 4 13.19 19.77 -10.65
CA THR A 4 12.04 18.88 -10.78
C THR A 4 12.45 17.41 -10.66
N SER A 5 13.49 16.97 -11.38
CA SER A 5 14.04 15.60 -11.32
C SER A 5 14.55 15.25 -9.91
N THR A 6 15.19 16.21 -9.22
CA THR A 6 15.67 16.01 -7.84
C THR A 6 14.51 15.89 -6.86
N ARG A 7 13.45 16.68 -7.01
CA ARG A 7 12.25 16.59 -6.17
C ARG A 7 11.56 15.25 -6.33
N GLU A 8 11.43 14.75 -7.55
CA GLU A 8 10.85 13.42 -7.82
C GLU A 8 11.66 12.30 -7.16
N THR A 9 13.01 12.38 -7.25
CA THR A 9 13.91 11.42 -6.57
C THR A 9 13.72 11.45 -5.06
N VAL A 10 13.61 12.64 -4.45
CA VAL A 10 13.36 12.79 -3.01
C VAL A 10 12.01 12.20 -2.61
N VAL A 11 10.96 12.48 -3.38
CA VAL A 11 9.60 11.94 -3.12
C VAL A 11 9.57 10.42 -3.25
N ALA A 12 10.26 9.85 -4.24
CA ALA A 12 10.35 8.39 -4.41
C ALA A 12 11.09 7.73 -3.24
N ALA A 13 12.24 8.27 -2.83
CA ALA A 13 12.99 7.78 -1.66
C ALA A 13 12.17 7.89 -0.37
N ALA A 14 11.44 8.99 -0.20
CA ALA A 14 10.55 9.19 0.95
C ALA A 14 9.42 8.17 0.98
N ARG A 15 8.79 7.89 -0.17
CA ARG A 15 7.72 6.89 -0.30
C ARG A 15 8.18 5.51 0.17
N GLU A 16 9.34 5.07 -0.30
CA GLU A 16 9.91 3.79 0.08
C GLU A 16 10.22 3.71 1.58
N LEU A 17 10.89 4.72 2.14
CA LEU A 17 11.26 4.74 3.54
C LEU A 17 10.04 4.82 4.47
N PHE A 18 9.06 5.66 4.14
CA PHE A 18 7.82 5.74 4.91
C PHE A 18 7.01 4.43 4.83
N ALA A 19 6.96 3.79 3.67
CA ALA A 19 6.29 2.51 3.51
C ALA A 19 6.95 1.38 4.31
N ARG A 20 8.29 1.40 4.46
CA ARG A 20 9.04 0.39 5.22
C ARG A 20 9.04 0.62 6.73
N ARG A 21 9.18 1.87 7.16
CA ARG A 21 9.51 2.23 8.56
C ARG A 21 8.44 3.06 9.27
N GLY A 22 7.42 3.52 8.53
CA GLY A 22 6.44 4.47 9.04
C GLY A 22 6.97 5.91 9.11
N TYR A 23 6.05 6.82 9.47
CA TYR A 23 6.36 8.25 9.56
C TYR A 23 7.36 8.55 10.69
N THR A 24 7.11 8.04 11.89
CA THR A 24 7.89 8.40 13.10
C THR A 24 9.35 7.95 12.98
N ALA A 25 9.60 6.73 12.52
CA ALA A 25 10.96 6.17 12.44
C ALA A 25 11.78 6.66 11.24
N THR A 26 11.16 7.30 10.24
CA THR A 26 11.87 7.84 9.08
C THR A 26 12.30 9.29 9.35
N THR A 27 13.57 9.62 9.13
CA THR A 27 14.08 10.98 9.30
C THR A 27 14.38 11.66 7.95
N ILE A 28 14.40 13.00 7.93
CA ILE A 28 14.84 13.77 6.74
C ILE A 28 16.29 13.41 6.34
N LYS A 29 17.14 13.04 7.30
CA LYS A 29 18.51 12.59 7.02
C LYS A 29 18.53 11.25 6.28
N ASP A 30 17.66 10.31 6.65
CA ASP A 30 17.56 9.02 5.96
C ASP A 30 17.09 9.21 4.50
N ILE A 31 16.07 10.06 4.32
CA ILE A 31 15.56 10.38 2.98
C ILE A 31 16.62 11.07 2.12
N ALA A 32 17.34 12.02 2.69
CA ALA A 32 18.42 12.72 2.01
C ALA A 32 19.55 11.76 1.58
N ALA A 33 19.93 10.83 2.46
CA ALA A 33 20.93 9.81 2.17
C ALA A 33 20.46 8.88 1.03
N ALA A 34 19.22 8.42 1.08
CA ALA A 34 18.63 7.57 0.04
C ALA A 34 18.50 8.29 -1.32
N ALA A 35 18.17 9.59 -1.30
CA ALA A 35 18.04 10.42 -2.50
C ALA A 35 19.39 10.97 -3.02
N GLY A 36 20.50 10.71 -2.35
CA GLY A 36 21.83 11.21 -2.74
C GLY A 36 21.98 12.73 -2.67
N CYS A 37 21.30 13.37 -1.70
CA CYS A 37 21.32 14.84 -1.56
C CYS A 37 21.47 15.27 -0.10
N SER A 38 21.50 16.60 0.17
CA SER A 38 21.59 17.10 1.53
C SER A 38 20.21 17.23 2.20
N PRO A 39 20.12 17.09 3.55
CA PRO A 39 18.87 17.32 4.28
C PRO A 39 18.30 18.72 4.06
N ALA A 40 19.15 19.73 3.92
CA ALA A 40 18.72 21.11 3.63
C ALA A 40 18.06 21.22 2.25
N LEU A 41 18.54 20.48 1.25
CA LEU A 41 17.93 20.44 -0.08
C LEU A 41 16.57 19.73 -0.04
N VAL A 42 16.44 18.64 0.70
CA VAL A 42 15.14 17.96 0.90
C VAL A 42 14.13 18.96 1.44
N MET A 43 14.46 19.66 2.55
CA MET A 43 13.57 20.64 3.16
C MET A 43 13.24 21.81 2.23
N LYS A 44 14.22 22.29 1.46
CA LYS A 44 13.98 23.34 0.45
C LYS A 44 12.98 22.92 -0.62
N LEU A 45 13.07 21.66 -1.10
CA LEU A 45 12.25 21.15 -2.20
C LEU A 45 10.85 20.72 -1.78
N THR A 46 10.69 20.31 -0.53
CA THR A 46 9.46 19.62 -0.06
C THR A 46 8.79 20.28 1.15
N GLY A 47 9.38 21.33 1.71
CA GLY A 47 8.87 22.01 2.90
C GLY A 47 9.12 21.23 4.20
N SER A 48 8.08 20.77 4.87
CA SER A 48 8.15 20.00 6.10
C SER A 48 8.17 18.47 5.83
N LYS A 49 8.56 17.70 6.85
CA LYS A 49 8.43 16.24 6.81
C LYS A 49 6.97 15.79 6.57
N ALA A 50 5.99 16.51 7.12
CA ALA A 50 4.58 16.23 6.95
C ALA A 50 4.12 16.48 5.49
N GLU A 51 4.58 17.59 4.88
CA GLU A 51 4.29 17.86 3.46
C GLU A 51 4.95 16.83 2.53
N LEU A 52 6.18 16.42 2.84
CA LEU A 52 6.87 15.36 2.11
C LEU A 52 6.13 14.03 2.25
N PHE A 53 5.64 13.71 3.44
CA PHE A 53 4.85 12.49 3.67
C PHE A 53 3.55 12.48 2.85
N ALA A 54 2.83 13.61 2.84
CA ALA A 54 1.63 13.76 2.02
C ALA A 54 1.94 13.64 0.51
N ALA A 55 3.04 14.25 0.05
CA ALA A 55 3.47 14.17 -1.34
C ALA A 55 3.97 12.77 -1.74
N ALA A 56 4.62 12.06 -0.83
CA ALA A 56 5.12 10.71 -1.05
C ALA A 56 3.99 9.68 -1.17
N ASP A 57 2.90 9.89 -0.45
CA ASP A 57 1.73 9.01 -0.42
C ASP A 57 2.08 7.50 -0.45
N PRO A 58 2.73 6.99 0.58
CA PRO A 58 3.25 5.62 0.58
C PRO A 58 2.15 4.55 0.51
N SER A 59 0.90 4.92 0.83
CA SER A 59 -0.25 4.02 0.75
C SER A 59 -0.80 3.84 -0.69
N ALA A 60 -0.39 4.68 -1.64
CA ALA A 60 -0.79 4.56 -3.05
C ALA A 60 0.04 3.53 -3.83
N ALA A 61 1.20 3.15 -3.31
CA ALA A 61 2.08 2.21 -4.00
C ALA A 61 1.39 0.86 -4.23
N GLY A 62 1.39 0.41 -5.47
CA GLY A 62 0.92 -0.93 -5.83
C GLY A 62 -0.58 -1.07 -6.11
N LEU A 63 -1.38 0.00 -6.12
CA LEU A 63 -2.76 -0.04 -6.60
C LEU A 63 -2.85 0.05 -8.14
N GLU A 64 -1.83 0.58 -8.81
CA GLU A 64 -1.85 0.97 -10.22
C GLU A 64 -1.28 -0.09 -11.19
N GLU A 65 -0.64 -1.17 -10.72
CA GLU A 65 -0.05 -2.17 -11.61
C GLU A 65 -1.13 -3.02 -12.31
N PRO A 66 -1.05 -3.19 -13.65
CA PRO A 66 -1.99 -4.04 -14.35
C PRO A 66 -1.79 -5.52 -13.94
N PRO A 67 -2.87 -6.28 -13.82
CA PRO A 67 -2.79 -7.68 -13.47
C PRO A 67 -2.24 -8.55 -14.62
N PRO A 68 -1.65 -9.72 -14.33
CA PRO A 68 -1.48 -10.78 -15.30
C PRO A 68 -2.86 -11.22 -15.84
N ALA A 69 -3.00 -11.35 -17.16
CA ALA A 69 -4.30 -11.45 -17.83
C ALA A 69 -5.10 -12.76 -17.60
N GLU A 70 -4.52 -13.81 -17.03
CA GLU A 70 -5.11 -15.15 -16.99
C GLU A 70 -5.53 -15.66 -15.60
N GLU A 71 -5.22 -14.94 -14.53
CA GLU A 71 -5.50 -15.36 -13.16
C GLU A 71 -6.73 -14.64 -12.59
N PRO A 72 -7.60 -15.31 -11.78
CA PRO A 72 -8.72 -14.66 -11.10
C PRO A 72 -8.27 -13.45 -10.26
N ILE A 73 -9.05 -12.37 -10.26
CA ILE A 73 -8.70 -11.11 -9.59
C ILE A 73 -8.36 -11.31 -8.11
N GLY A 74 -9.10 -12.16 -7.41
CA GLY A 74 -8.85 -12.48 -6.00
C GLY A 74 -7.45 -13.06 -5.77
N MET A 75 -7.01 -13.97 -6.66
CA MET A 75 -5.67 -14.56 -6.59
C MET A 75 -4.60 -13.52 -6.91
N GLN A 76 -4.81 -12.68 -7.94
CA GLN A 76 -3.88 -11.60 -8.29
C GLN A 76 -3.63 -10.63 -7.14
N LEU A 77 -4.70 -10.23 -6.44
CA LEU A 77 -4.62 -9.32 -5.29
C LEU A 77 -3.82 -9.93 -4.14
N VAL A 78 -4.08 -11.20 -3.84
CA VAL A 78 -3.38 -11.93 -2.78
C VAL A 78 -1.92 -12.21 -3.16
N ARG A 79 -1.65 -12.62 -4.40
CA ARG A 79 -0.30 -12.86 -4.91
C ARG A 79 0.62 -11.67 -4.67
N ARG A 80 0.16 -10.46 -4.97
CA ARG A 80 0.96 -9.24 -4.77
C ARG A 80 1.38 -9.01 -3.32
N ILE A 81 0.51 -9.34 -2.37
CA ILE A 81 0.83 -9.23 -0.94
C ILE A 81 1.84 -10.31 -0.54
N VAL A 82 1.66 -11.53 -1.04
CA VAL A 82 2.57 -12.65 -0.75
C VAL A 82 3.94 -12.43 -1.39
N ASP A 83 3.99 -12.02 -2.66
CA ASP A 83 5.24 -11.74 -3.37
C ASP A 83 6.04 -10.63 -2.66
N ARG A 84 5.39 -9.55 -2.22
CA ARG A 84 6.05 -8.50 -1.44
C ARG A 84 6.58 -9.00 -0.11
N ARG A 85 5.85 -9.90 0.57
CA ARG A 85 6.35 -10.53 1.80
C ARG A 85 7.63 -11.32 1.52
N ASP A 86 7.64 -12.14 0.48
CA ASP A 86 8.74 -13.06 0.17
C ASP A 86 9.97 -12.33 -0.38
N ASN A 87 9.77 -11.19 -1.05
CA ASN A 87 10.84 -10.32 -1.56
C ASN A 87 11.28 -9.23 -0.55
N ASP A 88 10.73 -9.21 0.67
CA ASP A 88 10.96 -8.16 1.67
C ASP A 88 10.70 -6.74 1.16
N GLU A 89 9.71 -6.59 0.28
CA GLU A 89 9.29 -5.31 -0.26
C GLU A 89 8.30 -4.59 0.68
N PRO A 90 8.18 -3.25 0.63
CA PRO A 90 7.17 -2.52 1.38
C PRO A 90 5.75 -3.00 1.05
N GLU A 91 4.91 -3.14 2.10
CA GLU A 91 3.52 -3.55 1.94
C GLU A 91 2.56 -2.39 2.29
N PRO A 92 2.04 -1.66 1.29
CA PRO A 92 1.19 -0.50 1.52
C PRO A 92 -0.08 -0.81 2.31
N TRP A 93 -0.68 -1.99 2.10
CA TRP A 93 -1.89 -2.40 2.82
C TRP A 93 -1.65 -2.55 4.32
N ALA A 94 -0.53 -3.19 4.71
CA ALA A 94 -0.18 -3.33 6.12
C ALA A 94 0.13 -1.99 6.78
N MET A 95 0.70 -1.05 6.04
CA MET A 95 1.12 0.25 6.56
C MET A 95 0.01 1.30 6.59
N ALA A 96 -1.05 1.16 5.79
CA ALA A 96 -2.08 2.19 5.66
C ALA A 96 -2.72 2.64 6.99
N PRO A 97 -3.12 1.75 7.92
CA PRO A 97 -3.69 2.16 9.20
C PRO A 97 -2.69 2.95 10.07
N LEU A 98 -1.41 2.54 10.06
CA LEU A 98 -0.34 3.20 10.81
C LEU A 98 -0.06 4.59 10.25
N LEU A 99 0.04 4.72 8.93
CA LEU A 99 0.28 5.98 8.25
C LEU A 99 -0.85 7.00 8.50
N ILE A 100 -2.10 6.53 8.53
CA ILE A 100 -3.25 7.37 8.90
C ILE A 100 -3.11 7.85 10.35
N HIS A 101 -2.76 6.95 11.27
CA HIS A 101 -2.61 7.29 12.69
C HIS A 101 -1.49 8.29 12.95
N GLU A 102 -0.37 8.16 12.23
CA GLU A 102 0.81 9.02 12.38
C GLU A 102 0.73 10.33 11.56
N SER A 103 -0.31 10.52 10.74
CA SER A 103 -0.47 11.75 9.95
C SER A 103 -0.76 12.96 10.84
N ALA A 104 -0.41 14.15 10.38
CA ALA A 104 -0.68 15.40 11.09
C ALA A 104 -2.19 15.65 11.31
N ASP A 105 -3.02 15.18 10.37
CA ASP A 105 -4.48 15.21 10.47
C ASP A 105 -5.05 13.84 10.06
N PRO A 106 -5.35 12.96 11.03
CA PRO A 106 -5.81 11.60 10.74
C PRO A 106 -7.18 11.51 10.04
N ALA A 107 -8.07 12.48 10.23
CA ALA A 107 -9.41 12.38 9.66
C ALA A 107 -9.43 12.59 8.13
N PRO A 108 -8.83 13.64 7.56
CA PRO A 108 -8.65 13.76 6.11
C PRO A 108 -7.80 12.63 5.51
N ALA A 109 -6.70 12.22 6.19
CA ALA A 109 -5.84 11.13 5.73
C ALA A 109 -6.63 9.81 5.59
N ARG A 110 -7.46 9.49 6.58
CA ARG A 110 -8.36 8.32 6.54
C ARG A 110 -9.32 8.40 5.35
N THR A 111 -9.95 9.55 5.16
CA THR A 111 -10.91 9.76 4.07
C THR A 111 -10.23 9.62 2.71
N ALA A 112 -9.08 10.23 2.52
CA ALA A 112 -8.32 10.15 1.27
C ALA A 112 -7.86 8.72 0.96
N THR A 113 -7.29 8.01 1.95
CA THR A 113 -6.85 6.62 1.80
C THR A 113 -8.03 5.69 1.51
N ARG A 114 -9.13 5.82 2.26
CA ARG A 114 -10.34 5.04 2.03
C ARG A 114 -10.88 5.22 0.62
N ASN A 115 -11.04 6.45 0.17
CA ASN A 115 -11.59 6.73 -1.16
C ASN A 115 -10.70 6.15 -2.26
N ARG A 116 -9.38 6.32 -2.15
CA ARG A 116 -8.43 5.75 -3.10
C ARG A 116 -8.52 4.23 -3.19
N TYR A 117 -8.56 3.54 -2.05
CA TYR A 117 -8.68 2.08 -2.02
C TYR A 117 -10.02 1.62 -2.59
N LEU A 118 -11.10 2.31 -2.23
CA LEU A 118 -12.43 2.02 -2.77
C LEU A 118 -12.49 2.22 -4.27
N ASP A 119 -11.95 3.34 -4.78
CA ASP A 119 -11.95 3.62 -6.23
C ASP A 119 -11.13 2.58 -7.00
N ALA A 120 -9.93 2.24 -6.51
CA ALA A 120 -9.06 1.26 -7.15
C ALA A 120 -9.67 -0.15 -7.16
N ILE A 121 -10.16 -0.63 -6.02
CA ILE A 121 -10.72 -1.98 -5.92
C ILE A 121 -12.07 -2.07 -6.61
N ALA A 122 -12.97 -1.10 -6.42
CA ALA A 122 -14.27 -1.09 -7.09
C ALA A 122 -14.12 -1.10 -8.61
N HIS A 123 -13.21 -0.30 -9.16
CA HIS A 123 -12.89 -0.32 -10.59
C HIS A 123 -12.42 -1.71 -11.05
N ARG A 124 -11.51 -2.32 -10.28
CA ARG A 124 -10.89 -3.60 -10.64
C ARG A 124 -11.85 -4.78 -10.62
N ILE A 125 -12.86 -4.77 -9.72
CA ILE A 125 -13.85 -5.86 -9.57
C ILE A 125 -15.21 -5.51 -10.18
N ASP A 126 -15.31 -4.41 -10.90
CA ASP A 126 -16.56 -3.88 -11.48
C ASP A 126 -17.69 -3.77 -10.44
N ASP A 127 -17.37 -3.15 -9.27
CA ASP A 127 -18.37 -2.85 -8.24
C ASP A 127 -18.93 -1.44 -8.45
N THR A 128 -19.98 -1.35 -9.25
CA THR A 128 -20.67 -0.11 -9.59
C THR A 128 -21.83 0.23 -8.64
N THR A 129 -22.01 -0.54 -7.57
CA THR A 129 -23.08 -0.31 -6.59
C THR A 129 -22.83 0.96 -5.78
N GLU A 130 -23.91 1.62 -5.33
CA GLU A 130 -23.83 2.90 -4.59
C GLU A 130 -22.89 2.83 -3.38
N HIS A 131 -22.96 1.75 -2.61
CA HIS A 131 -22.17 1.58 -1.38
C HIS A 131 -20.89 0.79 -1.56
N ARG A 132 -20.64 0.21 -2.75
CA ARG A 132 -19.43 -0.57 -3.07
C ARG A 132 -19.09 -1.60 -2.00
N VAL A 133 -20.08 -2.34 -1.55
CA VAL A 133 -19.93 -3.27 -0.40
C VAL A 133 -18.95 -4.38 -0.71
N ARG A 134 -18.92 -4.93 -1.94
CA ARG A 134 -17.96 -5.95 -2.34
C ARG A 134 -16.53 -5.42 -2.27
N ALA A 135 -16.29 -4.22 -2.80
CA ALA A 135 -14.99 -3.58 -2.73
C ALA A 135 -14.54 -3.36 -1.26
N GLN A 136 -15.45 -2.93 -0.38
CA GLN A 136 -15.14 -2.77 1.04
C GLN A 136 -14.77 -4.10 1.71
N LEU A 137 -15.49 -5.19 1.43
CA LEU A 137 -15.18 -6.52 1.96
C LEU A 137 -13.81 -7.01 1.45
N VAL A 138 -13.53 -6.88 0.16
CA VAL A 138 -12.21 -7.21 -0.42
C VAL A 138 -11.10 -6.40 0.26
N ILE A 139 -11.29 -5.10 0.47
CA ILE A 139 -10.33 -4.25 1.17
C ILE A 139 -10.07 -4.75 2.59
N LEU A 140 -11.10 -5.13 3.33
CA LEU A 140 -10.96 -5.66 4.70
C LEU A 140 -10.15 -6.97 4.72
N GLU A 141 -10.39 -7.89 3.78
CA GLU A 141 -9.62 -9.13 3.65
C GLU A 141 -8.14 -8.84 3.34
N LEU A 142 -7.87 -7.95 2.38
CA LEU A 142 -6.49 -7.61 2.00
C LEU A 142 -5.73 -6.89 3.14
N LEU A 143 -6.38 -5.98 3.86
CA LEU A 143 -5.79 -5.32 5.03
C LEU A 143 -5.48 -6.33 6.14
N GLY A 144 -6.41 -7.26 6.41
CA GLY A 144 -6.23 -8.32 7.40
C GLY A 144 -5.07 -9.26 7.04
N LEU A 145 -5.03 -9.71 5.78
CA LEU A 145 -3.95 -10.56 5.26
C LEU A 145 -2.59 -9.85 5.36
N ALA A 146 -2.49 -8.64 4.83
CA ALA A 146 -1.25 -7.87 4.82
C ALA A 146 -0.73 -7.60 6.24
N ALA A 147 -1.60 -7.19 7.16
CA ALA A 147 -1.24 -6.96 8.56
C ALA A 147 -0.85 -8.26 9.27
N GLY A 148 -1.57 -9.35 9.04
CA GLY A 148 -1.28 -10.67 9.61
C GLY A 148 0.09 -11.20 9.19
N LEU A 149 0.39 -11.14 7.91
CA LEU A 149 1.69 -11.58 7.37
C LEU A 149 2.84 -10.71 7.86
N ARG A 150 2.68 -9.38 7.87
CA ARG A 150 3.78 -8.43 8.11
C ARG A 150 4.00 -8.08 9.57
N HIS A 151 2.95 -7.88 10.35
CA HIS A 151 3.07 -7.41 11.73
C HIS A 151 2.97 -8.52 12.77
N LEU A 152 2.24 -9.59 12.44
CA LEU A 152 2.07 -10.72 13.36
C LEU A 152 2.91 -11.93 12.98
N GLY A 153 3.57 -11.92 11.80
CA GLY A 153 4.37 -13.06 11.32
C GLY A 153 3.56 -14.33 11.10
N LEU A 154 2.25 -14.19 10.81
CA LEU A 154 1.40 -15.34 10.53
C LEU A 154 1.73 -15.92 9.15
N LEU A 155 1.58 -17.24 9.01
CA LEU A 155 1.73 -17.94 7.74
C LEU A 155 3.05 -17.60 7.00
N GLY A 156 4.17 -17.65 7.74
CA GLY A 156 5.51 -17.48 7.17
C GLY A 156 5.83 -18.57 6.11
N PRO A 157 6.87 -18.36 5.28
CA PRO A 157 7.23 -19.29 4.21
C PRO A 157 7.51 -20.72 4.70
N GLU A 158 7.95 -20.87 5.95
CA GLU A 158 8.17 -22.16 6.60
C GLU A 158 6.86 -22.84 7.05
N THR A 159 5.76 -22.10 7.14
CA THR A 159 4.47 -22.60 7.62
C THR A 159 3.56 -23.04 6.48
N ILE A 160 3.58 -22.29 5.37
CA ILE A 160 2.76 -22.55 4.21
C ILE A 160 3.49 -22.14 2.93
N ASP A 161 3.41 -23.00 1.94
CA ASP A 161 3.88 -22.71 0.58
C ASP A 161 3.15 -21.50 -0.01
N PRO A 162 3.87 -20.53 -0.64
CA PRO A 162 3.29 -19.32 -1.20
C PRO A 162 2.12 -19.56 -2.16
N GLU A 163 2.26 -20.50 -3.09
CA GLU A 163 1.19 -20.82 -4.07
C GLU A 163 -0.04 -21.41 -3.39
N THR A 164 0.15 -22.22 -2.35
CA THR A 164 -0.96 -22.74 -1.54
C THR A 164 -1.69 -21.60 -0.80
N LEU A 165 -0.96 -20.65 -0.24
CA LEU A 165 -1.55 -19.48 0.41
C LEU A 165 -2.34 -18.63 -0.60
N ILE A 166 -1.72 -18.32 -1.76
CA ILE A 166 -2.35 -17.56 -2.83
C ILE A 166 -3.63 -18.25 -3.31
N THR A 167 -3.59 -19.54 -3.56
CA THR A 167 -4.75 -20.30 -4.03
C THR A 167 -5.87 -20.28 -2.99
N ARG A 168 -5.58 -20.58 -1.73
CA ARG A 168 -6.61 -20.66 -0.67
C ARG A 168 -7.20 -19.30 -0.32
N TYR A 169 -6.35 -18.32 -0.05
CA TYR A 169 -6.82 -17.00 0.35
C TYR A 169 -7.39 -16.23 -0.84
N GLY A 170 -6.78 -16.38 -2.02
CA GLY A 170 -7.27 -15.82 -3.26
C GLY A 170 -8.65 -16.34 -3.65
N ALA A 171 -8.93 -17.62 -3.43
CA ALA A 171 -10.27 -18.19 -3.63
C ALA A 171 -11.31 -17.59 -2.67
N ALA A 172 -10.93 -17.32 -1.42
CA ALA A 172 -11.83 -16.65 -0.47
C ALA A 172 -12.14 -15.20 -0.91
N VAL A 173 -11.13 -14.45 -1.34
CA VAL A 173 -11.31 -13.10 -1.89
C VAL A 173 -12.15 -13.15 -3.19
N GLN A 174 -11.89 -14.12 -4.08
CA GLN A 174 -12.66 -14.28 -5.31
C GLN A 174 -14.14 -14.59 -5.03
N ALA A 175 -14.43 -15.40 -4.02
CA ALA A 175 -15.81 -15.67 -3.62
C ALA A 175 -16.58 -14.40 -3.18
N ILE A 176 -15.89 -13.43 -2.56
CA ILE A 176 -16.49 -12.14 -2.25
C ILE A 176 -16.76 -11.34 -3.53
N ILE A 177 -15.81 -11.36 -4.48
CA ILE A 177 -15.93 -10.66 -5.76
C ILE A 177 -17.12 -11.19 -6.57
N ASP A 178 -17.28 -12.51 -6.62
CA ASP A 178 -18.31 -13.19 -7.41
C ASP A 178 -19.71 -13.09 -6.78
N ASN A 179 -19.77 -12.91 -5.46
CA ASN A 179 -21.04 -12.86 -4.73
C ASN A 179 -21.68 -11.47 -4.83
N GLN A 180 -22.53 -11.28 -5.83
CA GLN A 180 -23.32 -10.03 -5.95
C GLN A 180 -24.36 -9.97 -4.81
N PRO A 181 -24.34 -8.94 -3.96
CA PRO A 181 -25.42 -8.72 -3.03
C PRO A 181 -26.72 -8.51 -3.82
N ARG A 182 -27.75 -9.28 -3.47
CA ARG A 182 -29.09 -9.13 -4.01
C ARG A 182 -29.73 -7.83 -3.53
#